data_d853f33df8fae076357e7c81915180ed
#
_entry.id   d853f33df8fae076357e7c81915180ed
#
_cell.length_a   1.000
_cell.length_b   1.000
_cell.length_c   1.000
_cell.angle_alpha   90.00
_cell.angle_beta   90.00
_cell.angle_gamma   90.00
#
_symmetry.space_group_name_H-M   'P 1'
#
loop_
_entity.id
_entity.type
_entity.pdbx_description
1 polymer ?
#
loop_
_entity_poly.entity_id
_entity_poly.type
_entity_poly.pdbx_seq_one_letter_code
_entity_poly.pdbx_strand_id
1 'polypeptide(L)'
;MSRFNTDRIARRGASRGAVPGVVRSAVVVLAAAAIGGCTLVPGTTGSFMRDESSVALPVTEGTETVPANVKVKPITAELIIDQFQAKESRFRNGNAGGRTATRATRDKVPGFDYQDYKLGPGDIINVIVWDHPEITIPAGSYRSAEQSGTLVAEDGTIFFPFAGVVKVAGLTTREVRQVLAKRMANVIENVQLDVRIVSFRSKRVYIVGEVARPGLQPIDDIRMTLVEAVNRAGGITEEADHGNVLLTRNGQTWRVDLQALYEDGDVSQNVLLQTGDIINVPDRQLNKVFVLGEVRNPGSFMMNKRRTTLAEALSDAGFVNQTTSDPAWVYVMRSDNGTSELFHLNARSPDALLLAERFALLPRDVVYVDVAAVARWNRVVSNILPTSQMLNLTGETRFPLFGARQ
;
A
#
# COMPACT_ATOMS: atom_id res chain seq x y z
N MET A 1 82.73 19.65 -60.20
CA MET A 1 82.52 20.85 -61.00
C MET A 1 81.31 21.53 -60.45
N SER A 2 81.62 22.56 -59.90
CA SER A 2 81.51 24.00 -60.06
C SER A 2 80.26 24.52 -59.37
N ARG A 3 80.46 25.15 -58.26
CA ARG A 3 80.69 26.56 -57.92
C ARG A 3 79.35 27.33 -57.74
N PHE A 4 79.25 27.88 -56.52
CA PHE A 4 78.95 29.26 -56.16
C PHE A 4 77.56 29.81 -56.56
N ASN A 5 76.81 30.50 -55.68
CA ASN A 5 77.20 31.69 -54.97
C ASN A 5 76.18 32.09 -53.90
N THR A 6 76.65 32.57 -52.80
CA THR A 6 76.16 33.47 -51.79
C THR A 6 75.21 34.58 -52.27
N ASP A 7 74.17 34.95 -51.50
CA ASP A 7 74.17 36.11 -50.64
C ASP A 7 72.79 36.69 -50.31
N ARG A 8 72.64 37.18 -49.09
CA ARG A 8 71.87 38.29 -48.52
C ARG A 8 70.47 38.05 -47.93
N ILE A 9 70.50 37.87 -46.66
CA ILE A 9 70.07 38.82 -45.59
C ILE A 9 68.84 39.64 -45.91
N ALA A 10 67.76 39.33 -45.15
CA ALA A 10 66.90 40.36 -44.56
C ALA A 10 66.25 39.84 -43.28
N ARG A 11 66.65 40.33 -42.16
CA ARG A 11 65.94 40.24 -40.85
C ARG A 11 64.59 40.91 -41.00
N ARG A 12 63.50 40.20 -40.69
CA ARG A 12 62.30 40.87 -40.27
C ARG A 12 61.90 40.28 -38.94
N GLY A 13 61.75 41.16 -37.97
CA GLY A 13 61.48 40.92 -36.58
C GLY A 13 60.15 40.25 -36.34
N ALA A 14 60.14 39.27 -35.45
CA ALA A 14 58.96 38.70 -34.87
C ALA A 14 58.34 39.74 -33.91
N SER A 15 57.30 40.40 -34.35
CA SER A 15 56.40 41.13 -33.45
C SER A 15 55.62 40.14 -32.64
N ARG A 16 56.00 39.97 -31.36
CA ARG A 16 55.15 39.34 -30.37
C ARG A 16 53.90 40.20 -30.19
N GLY A 17 52.82 39.82 -30.86
CA GLY A 17 51.50 40.38 -30.62
C GLY A 17 51.06 40.06 -29.19
N ALA A 18 51.05 41.06 -28.36
CA ALA A 18 50.48 41.01 -27.03
C ALA A 18 48.97 40.82 -27.18
N VAL A 19 48.46 39.67 -26.79
CA VAL A 19 47.00 39.40 -26.69
C VAL A 19 46.45 40.38 -25.64
N PRO A 20 45.53 41.27 -26.00
CA PRO A 20 45.02 42.29 -25.08
C PRO A 20 44.39 41.64 -23.86
N GLY A 21 44.66 42.19 -22.67
CA GLY A 21 44.27 41.65 -21.36
C GLY A 21 42.77 41.34 -21.21
N VAL A 22 41.96 41.96 -22.05
CA VAL A 22 40.48 41.72 -22.08
C VAL A 22 40.13 40.28 -22.49
N VAL A 23 40.89 39.66 -23.43
CA VAL A 23 40.62 38.29 -23.87
C VAL A 23 41.05 37.28 -22.79
N ARG A 24 42.11 37.57 -22.03
CA ARG A 24 42.55 36.75 -20.89
C ARG A 24 41.56 36.81 -19.75
N SER A 25 41.00 37.99 -19.46
CA SER A 25 39.98 38.16 -18.41
C SER A 25 38.66 37.48 -18.78
N ALA A 26 38.24 37.53 -20.07
CA ALA A 26 37.04 36.86 -20.53
C ALA A 26 37.14 35.33 -20.47
N VAL A 27 38.29 34.75 -20.79
CA VAL A 27 38.53 33.30 -20.69
C VAL A 27 38.56 32.84 -19.24
N VAL A 28 39.15 33.62 -18.32
CA VAL A 28 39.15 33.31 -16.89
C VAL A 28 37.74 33.39 -16.29
N VAL A 29 36.95 34.38 -16.68
CA VAL A 29 35.54 34.51 -16.23
C VAL A 29 34.66 33.38 -16.80
N LEU A 30 34.87 32.98 -18.05
CA LEU A 30 34.18 31.81 -18.63
C LEU A 30 34.60 30.49 -17.97
N ALA A 31 35.88 30.32 -17.65
CA ALA A 31 36.38 29.16 -16.91
C ALA A 31 35.85 29.12 -15.46
N ALA A 32 35.77 30.26 -14.78
CA ALA A 32 35.20 30.37 -13.45
C ALA A 32 33.66 30.11 -13.45
N ALA A 33 32.95 30.57 -14.47
CA ALA A 33 31.52 30.28 -14.65
C ALA A 33 31.27 28.79 -14.97
N ALA A 34 32.19 28.10 -15.64
CA ALA A 34 32.10 26.66 -15.90
C ALA A 34 32.32 25.81 -14.64
N ILE A 35 33.09 26.28 -13.66
CA ILE A 35 33.32 25.58 -12.39
C ILE A 35 32.16 25.80 -11.42
N GLY A 36 31.48 26.96 -11.47
CA GLY A 36 30.25 27.21 -10.70
C GLY A 36 28.96 26.64 -11.30
N GLY A 37 29.03 26.07 -12.50
CA GLY A 37 27.88 25.59 -13.28
C GLY A 37 27.21 24.30 -12.77
N CYS A 38 27.76 23.63 -11.77
CA CYS A 38 27.17 22.41 -11.22
C CYS A 38 25.81 22.62 -10.52
N THR A 39 25.46 23.87 -10.19
CA THR A 39 24.16 24.20 -9.56
C THR A 39 23.06 24.57 -10.55
N LEU A 40 23.42 24.79 -11.84
CA LEU A 40 22.49 25.21 -12.90
C LEU A 40 22.01 24.04 -13.81
N VAL A 41 22.37 22.80 -13.47
CA VAL A 41 21.93 21.63 -14.26
C VAL A 41 20.48 21.33 -13.96
N PRO A 42 19.59 21.40 -14.96
CA PRO A 42 18.20 21.01 -14.74
C PRO A 42 18.09 19.50 -14.40
N GLY A 43 17.36 19.20 -13.36
CA GLY A 43 17.09 17.82 -12.92
C GLY A 43 17.45 17.59 -11.45
N THR A 44 16.81 16.58 -10.87
CA THR A 44 17.11 16.13 -9.51
C THR A 44 18.42 15.34 -9.48
N THR A 45 19.21 15.50 -8.42
CA THR A 45 20.46 14.76 -8.22
C THR A 45 20.61 14.35 -6.76
N GLY A 46 21.09 13.13 -6.54
CA GLY A 46 21.43 12.61 -5.22
C GLY A 46 22.87 12.92 -4.78
N SER A 47 23.58 13.81 -5.48
CA SER A 47 25.02 14.07 -5.19
C SER A 47 25.27 14.50 -3.75
N PHE A 48 24.32 15.18 -3.11
CA PHE A 48 24.42 15.57 -1.70
C PHE A 48 24.32 14.38 -0.73
N MET A 49 23.80 13.23 -1.19
CA MET A 49 23.69 12.00 -0.40
C MET A 49 24.93 11.11 -0.51
N ARG A 50 25.86 11.41 -1.42
CA ARG A 50 27.02 10.53 -1.70
C ARG A 50 28.09 10.58 -0.64
N ASP A 51 28.34 11.76 -0.11
CA ASP A 51 29.48 12.04 0.76
C ASP A 51 29.09 12.16 2.25
N GLU A 52 27.77 12.12 2.57
CA GLU A 52 27.27 12.30 3.92
C GLU A 52 26.76 10.98 4.50
N SER A 53 27.16 10.69 5.73
CA SER A 53 26.62 9.56 6.51
C SER A 53 25.20 9.82 7.03
N SER A 54 24.74 11.08 6.95
CA SER A 54 23.38 11.49 7.33
C SER A 54 22.89 12.62 6.42
N VAL A 55 21.61 12.61 6.11
CA VAL A 55 20.93 13.57 5.24
C VAL A 55 19.75 14.19 5.97
N ALA A 56 19.54 15.50 5.80
CA ALA A 56 18.38 16.18 6.34
C ALA A 56 17.13 15.82 5.52
N LEU A 57 16.21 15.08 6.12
CA LEU A 57 14.92 14.73 5.53
C LEU A 57 13.78 15.33 6.37
N PRO A 58 12.64 15.65 5.75
CA PRO A 58 11.48 16.11 6.49
C PRO A 58 10.95 14.99 7.39
N VAL A 59 10.87 15.28 8.68
CA VAL A 59 10.28 14.39 9.70
C VAL A 59 9.14 15.14 10.35
N THR A 60 8.02 14.46 10.55
CA THR A 60 6.85 15.06 11.17
C THR A 60 6.93 14.88 12.68
N GLU A 61 7.10 15.99 13.43
CA GLU A 61 6.99 16.03 14.87
C GLU A 61 5.68 16.77 15.25
N GLY A 62 4.67 16.01 15.67
CA GLY A 62 3.35 16.58 15.96
C GLY A 62 2.64 17.06 14.71
N THR A 63 2.43 18.39 14.59
CA THR A 63 1.79 19.05 13.43
C THR A 63 2.79 19.72 12.49
N GLU A 64 4.06 19.79 12.85
CA GLU A 64 5.11 20.47 12.07
C GLU A 64 6.06 19.47 11.41
N THR A 65 6.52 19.81 10.20
CA THR A 65 7.54 19.06 9.48
C THR A 65 8.89 19.73 9.72
N VAL A 66 9.80 19.02 10.40
CA VAL A 66 11.13 19.52 10.75
C VAL A 66 12.19 18.75 9.98
N PRO A 67 13.23 19.40 9.43
CA PRO A 67 14.35 18.68 8.83
C PRO A 67 15.15 17.94 9.92
N ALA A 68 15.21 16.61 9.83
CA ALA A 68 16.02 15.78 10.72
C ALA A 68 17.12 15.07 9.94
N ASN A 69 18.30 14.94 10.55
CA ASN A 69 19.40 14.19 9.97
C ASN A 69 19.13 12.70 10.04
N VAL A 70 18.88 12.08 8.89
CA VAL A 70 18.64 10.65 8.74
C VAL A 70 19.90 9.96 8.26
N LYS A 71 20.33 8.91 8.98
CA LYS A 71 21.50 8.12 8.58
C LYS A 71 21.23 7.32 7.31
N VAL A 72 22.16 7.33 6.39
CA VAL A 72 22.13 6.46 5.21
C VAL A 72 22.51 5.04 5.63
N LYS A 73 21.59 4.09 5.48
CA LYS A 73 21.80 2.67 5.82
C LYS A 73 22.18 1.90 4.56
N PRO A 74 23.36 1.29 4.47
CA PRO A 74 23.69 0.44 3.33
C PRO A 74 22.81 -0.82 3.34
N ILE A 75 22.33 -1.22 2.17
CA ILE A 75 21.61 -2.50 2.00
C ILE A 75 22.65 -3.61 1.97
N THR A 76 22.79 -4.30 3.10
CA THR A 76 23.72 -5.41 3.30
C THR A 76 22.95 -6.69 3.64
N ALA A 77 23.65 -7.83 3.58
CA ALA A 77 23.05 -9.10 4.01
C ALA A 77 22.62 -9.06 5.47
N GLU A 78 23.35 -8.38 6.35
CA GLU A 78 23.00 -8.20 7.75
C GLU A 78 21.67 -7.44 7.91
N LEU A 79 21.52 -6.30 7.23
CA LEU A 79 20.29 -5.52 7.24
C LEU A 79 19.09 -6.37 6.80
N ILE A 80 19.27 -7.19 5.77
CA ILE A 80 18.22 -8.07 5.25
C ILE A 80 17.87 -9.13 6.30
N ILE A 81 18.86 -9.76 6.92
CA ILE A 81 18.66 -10.75 7.99
C ILE A 81 17.91 -10.12 9.17
N ASP A 82 18.30 -8.92 9.57
CA ASP A 82 17.62 -8.19 10.64
C ASP A 82 16.16 -7.88 10.29
N GLN A 83 15.88 -7.49 9.05
CA GLN A 83 14.52 -7.28 8.57
C GLN A 83 13.69 -8.57 8.59
N PHE A 84 14.28 -9.71 8.19
CA PHE A 84 13.64 -11.02 8.26
C PHE A 84 13.37 -11.44 9.70
N GLN A 85 14.36 -11.32 10.60
CA GLN A 85 14.21 -11.65 12.01
C GLN A 85 13.22 -10.73 12.71
N ALA A 86 13.22 -9.44 12.41
CA ALA A 86 12.24 -8.49 12.91
C ALA A 86 10.82 -8.82 12.42
N LYS A 87 10.68 -9.31 11.19
CA LYS A 87 9.41 -9.80 10.65
C LYS A 87 8.97 -11.08 11.36
N GLU A 88 9.89 -12.03 11.52
CA GLU A 88 9.62 -13.32 12.18
C GLU A 88 9.35 -13.15 13.68
N SER A 89 10.08 -12.29 14.38
CA SER A 89 9.82 -11.95 15.77
C SER A 89 8.49 -11.22 15.96
N ARG A 90 8.07 -10.41 15.00
CA ARG A 90 6.72 -9.81 14.97
C ARG A 90 5.62 -10.86 14.78
N PHE A 91 5.90 -11.95 14.07
CA PHE A 91 5.00 -13.11 13.97
C PHE A 91 4.99 -13.95 15.26
N ARG A 92 6.16 -14.14 15.90
CA ARG A 92 6.31 -14.95 17.13
C ARG A 92 5.86 -14.23 18.39
N ASN A 93 6.14 -12.93 18.51
CA ASN A 93 5.88 -12.14 19.72
C ASN A 93 4.68 -11.21 19.49
N GLY A 94 3.50 -11.79 19.32
CA GLY A 94 2.24 -11.05 19.43
C GLY A 94 2.00 -10.39 20.80
N ASN A 95 3.06 -10.17 21.58
CA ASN A 95 3.01 -9.51 22.88
C ASN A 95 4.29 -8.69 23.09
N ALA A 96 4.23 -7.39 22.85
CA ALA A 96 4.90 -6.38 23.71
C ALA A 96 4.71 -4.98 23.14
N GLY A 97 4.15 -4.15 23.92
CA GLY A 97 3.63 -2.82 23.77
C GLY A 97 4.53 -1.72 23.26
N GLY A 98 3.90 -0.67 22.80
CA GLY A 98 4.46 0.62 22.43
C GLY A 98 3.37 1.53 21.85
N ARG A 99 3.09 2.56 22.57
CA ARG A 99 1.95 3.48 22.51
C ARG A 99 1.88 4.37 21.26
N THR A 100 0.65 4.74 20.94
CA THR A 100 0.12 5.95 20.28
C THR A 100 0.23 6.07 18.77
N ALA A 101 -0.87 5.86 18.17
CA ALA A 101 -1.60 6.51 17.08
C ALA A 101 -2.66 5.52 16.62
N THR A 102 -3.77 5.97 16.09
CA THR A 102 -4.91 5.18 15.60
C THR A 102 -4.47 4.09 14.60
N ARG A 103 -3.71 3.13 15.11
CA ARG A 103 -3.16 1.99 14.37
C ARG A 103 -4.09 0.83 14.66
N ALA A 104 -4.67 0.27 13.59
CA ALA A 104 -5.27 -1.04 13.69
C ALA A 104 -4.29 -1.94 14.43
N THR A 105 -4.59 -2.26 15.66
CA THR A 105 -3.74 -3.07 16.52
C THR A 105 -3.62 -4.44 15.87
N ARG A 106 -2.38 -4.93 15.72
CA ARG A 106 -2.09 -6.32 15.33
C ARG A 106 -2.42 -7.33 16.44
N ASP A 107 -3.13 -6.89 17.46
CA ASP A 107 -3.61 -7.78 18.50
C ASP A 107 -4.59 -8.75 17.87
N LYS A 108 -4.43 -10.03 18.16
CA LYS A 108 -5.37 -11.06 17.73
C LYS A 108 -6.77 -10.58 18.07
N VAL A 109 -7.66 -10.63 17.09
CA VAL A 109 -9.08 -10.41 17.36
C VAL A 109 -9.48 -11.33 18.52
N PRO A 110 -10.10 -10.81 19.57
CA PRO A 110 -10.50 -11.64 20.71
C PRO A 110 -11.24 -12.89 20.23
N GLY A 111 -10.74 -14.05 20.63
CA GLY A 111 -11.39 -15.34 20.31
C GLY A 111 -12.80 -15.34 20.87
N PHE A 112 -13.71 -15.89 20.10
CA PHE A 112 -15.10 -16.05 20.47
C PHE A 112 -15.48 -17.50 20.27
N ASP A 113 -15.98 -18.14 21.34
CA ASP A 113 -16.50 -19.50 21.24
C ASP A 113 -17.85 -19.50 20.51
N TYR A 114 -17.98 -20.41 19.58
CA TYR A 114 -19.25 -20.60 18.89
C TYR A 114 -20.32 -21.05 19.87
N GLN A 115 -21.40 -20.30 19.90
CA GLN A 115 -22.63 -20.65 20.61
C GLN A 115 -23.73 -20.92 19.59
N ASP A 116 -24.67 -21.81 19.96
CA ASP A 116 -25.87 -22.02 19.16
C ASP A 116 -26.59 -20.68 18.91
N TYR A 117 -27.20 -20.57 17.75
CA TYR A 117 -27.92 -19.34 17.40
C TYR A 117 -29.01 -19.07 18.45
N LYS A 118 -29.00 -17.88 19.03
CA LYS A 118 -30.03 -17.38 19.94
C LYS A 118 -30.90 -16.39 19.19
N LEU A 119 -32.21 -16.60 19.28
CA LEU A 119 -33.19 -15.72 18.67
C LEU A 119 -33.08 -14.29 19.17
N GLY A 120 -33.36 -13.36 18.29
CA GLY A 120 -33.41 -11.93 18.59
C GLY A 120 -34.64 -11.26 17.98
N PRO A 121 -34.90 -10.01 18.37
CA PRO A 121 -35.95 -9.20 17.78
C PRO A 121 -35.80 -9.10 16.26
N GLY A 122 -36.90 -9.31 15.53
CA GLY A 122 -36.92 -9.26 14.06
C GLY A 122 -36.71 -10.61 13.37
N ASP A 123 -36.27 -11.65 14.07
CA ASP A 123 -36.23 -13.00 13.51
C ASP A 123 -37.63 -13.53 13.24
N ILE A 124 -37.76 -14.38 12.23
CA ILE A 124 -39.01 -15.04 11.91
C ILE A 124 -38.84 -16.53 12.17
N ILE A 125 -39.71 -17.07 13.03
CA ILE A 125 -39.72 -18.49 13.36
C ILE A 125 -41.01 -19.14 12.86
N ASN A 126 -40.91 -20.39 12.47
CA ASN A 126 -42.05 -21.22 12.21
C ASN A 126 -42.17 -22.29 13.31
N VAL A 127 -43.34 -22.35 13.91
CA VAL A 127 -43.67 -23.34 14.94
C VAL A 127 -44.69 -24.32 14.34
N ILE A 128 -44.28 -25.57 14.19
CA ILE A 128 -45.11 -26.65 13.65
C ILE A 128 -45.60 -27.49 14.83
N VAL A 129 -46.90 -27.61 14.99
CA VAL A 129 -47.52 -28.51 15.98
C VAL A 129 -48.08 -29.69 15.23
N TRP A 130 -47.55 -30.88 15.55
CA TRP A 130 -48.00 -32.13 14.89
C TRP A 130 -49.40 -32.49 15.37
N ASP A 131 -50.21 -33.07 14.48
CA ASP A 131 -51.60 -33.45 14.66
C ASP A 131 -52.58 -32.27 14.90
N HIS A 132 -52.09 -31.01 14.81
CA HIS A 132 -52.85 -29.78 14.98
C HIS A 132 -52.61 -28.78 13.84
N PRO A 133 -52.96 -29.09 12.58
CA PRO A 133 -52.69 -28.23 11.45
C PRO A 133 -53.38 -26.86 11.54
N GLU A 134 -54.54 -26.79 12.22
CA GLU A 134 -55.30 -25.57 12.44
C GLU A 134 -54.57 -24.52 13.26
N ILE A 135 -53.57 -24.92 14.07
CA ILE A 135 -52.71 -24.01 14.85
C ILE A 135 -51.53 -23.57 14.05
N THR A 136 -51.04 -24.44 13.17
CA THR A 136 -49.81 -24.24 12.39
C THR A 136 -50.05 -23.42 11.13
N ILE A 137 -51.17 -23.64 10.46
CA ILE A 137 -51.52 -23.02 9.18
C ILE A 137 -52.81 -22.24 9.35
N PRO A 138 -52.79 -20.89 9.34
CA PRO A 138 -54.03 -20.12 9.30
C PRO A 138 -54.84 -20.51 8.06
N ALA A 139 -56.11 -20.83 8.26
CA ALA A 139 -56.99 -21.31 7.19
C ALA A 139 -56.96 -20.40 5.95
N GLY A 140 -56.71 -20.96 4.79
CA GLY A 140 -57.04 -20.35 3.50
C GLY A 140 -55.91 -19.77 2.65
N SER A 141 -54.61 -20.00 2.92
CA SER A 141 -53.58 -19.44 2.06
C SER A 141 -52.34 -20.34 1.93
N TYR A 142 -51.99 -20.63 0.68
CA TYR A 142 -50.62 -21.01 0.32
C TYR A 142 -49.74 -19.77 0.50
N ARG A 143 -49.07 -19.65 1.66
CA ARG A 143 -48.09 -18.60 1.94
C ARG A 143 -46.71 -19.23 1.98
N SER A 144 -45.70 -18.44 1.58
CA SER A 144 -44.31 -18.86 1.81
C SER A 144 -44.05 -19.03 3.31
N ALA A 145 -43.11 -19.88 3.69
CA ALA A 145 -42.75 -20.10 5.09
C ALA A 145 -42.43 -18.76 5.83
N GLU A 146 -41.87 -17.80 5.13
CA GLU A 146 -41.58 -16.45 5.65
C GLU A 146 -42.87 -15.65 5.94
N GLN A 147 -43.89 -15.81 5.12
CA GLN A 147 -45.18 -15.11 5.30
C GLN A 147 -46.07 -15.77 6.36
N SER A 148 -45.87 -17.06 6.62
CA SER A 148 -46.59 -17.81 7.63
C SER A 148 -45.89 -17.88 8.99
N GLY A 149 -44.63 -17.43 9.05
CA GLY A 149 -43.82 -17.44 10.28
C GLY A 149 -44.27 -16.38 11.29
N THR A 150 -43.97 -16.64 12.55
CA THR A 150 -44.19 -15.70 13.66
C THR A 150 -42.98 -14.80 13.83
N LEU A 151 -43.21 -13.49 13.73
CA LEU A 151 -42.18 -12.48 13.95
C LEU A 151 -41.85 -12.35 15.45
N VAL A 152 -40.59 -12.36 15.81
CA VAL A 152 -40.13 -11.98 17.15
C VAL A 152 -40.24 -10.46 17.29
N ALA A 153 -41.09 -10.00 18.18
CA ALA A 153 -41.34 -8.58 18.42
C ALA A 153 -40.12 -7.86 19.01
N GLU A 154 -40.15 -6.54 19.04
CA GLU A 154 -39.04 -5.73 19.56
C GLU A 154 -38.74 -5.99 21.04
N ASP A 155 -39.77 -6.31 21.83
CA ASP A 155 -39.60 -6.72 23.20
C ASP A 155 -39.02 -8.13 23.37
N GLY A 156 -38.81 -8.83 22.25
CA GLY A 156 -38.28 -10.20 22.20
C GLY A 156 -39.31 -11.29 22.51
N THR A 157 -40.59 -11.00 22.38
CA THR A 157 -41.68 -11.96 22.59
C THR A 157 -42.29 -12.43 21.28
N ILE A 158 -42.99 -13.55 21.31
CA ILE A 158 -43.91 -14.00 20.28
C ILE A 158 -45.29 -14.22 20.89
N PHE A 159 -46.34 -14.07 20.10
CA PHE A 159 -47.65 -14.59 20.43
C PHE A 159 -47.84 -15.91 19.71
N PHE A 160 -48.22 -16.96 20.46
CA PHE A 160 -48.58 -18.25 19.88
C PHE A 160 -49.88 -18.78 20.50
N PRO A 161 -50.81 -19.29 19.69
CA PRO A 161 -52.07 -19.82 20.20
C PRO A 161 -51.83 -20.83 21.32
N PHE A 162 -52.71 -20.83 22.32
CA PHE A 162 -52.64 -21.66 23.53
C PHE A 162 -51.44 -21.46 24.45
N ALA A 163 -50.31 -20.91 23.96
CA ALA A 163 -49.17 -20.56 24.77
C ALA A 163 -49.18 -19.09 25.24
N GLY A 164 -49.96 -18.22 24.53
CA GLY A 164 -50.04 -16.80 24.76
C GLY A 164 -48.76 -16.07 24.39
N VAL A 165 -48.40 -14.98 25.10
CA VAL A 165 -47.17 -14.23 24.90
C VAL A 165 -45.99 -14.93 25.58
N VAL A 166 -44.95 -15.24 24.79
CA VAL A 166 -43.77 -16.00 25.23
C VAL A 166 -42.50 -15.24 24.92
N LYS A 167 -41.64 -15.03 25.90
CA LYS A 167 -40.30 -14.46 25.72
C LYS A 167 -39.40 -15.50 25.05
N VAL A 168 -38.89 -15.19 23.86
CA VAL A 168 -38.04 -16.09 23.05
C VAL A 168 -36.66 -15.49 22.76
N ALA A 169 -36.51 -14.18 22.86
CA ALA A 169 -35.23 -13.56 22.63
C ALA A 169 -34.16 -14.05 23.65
N GLY A 170 -32.97 -14.39 23.12
CA GLY A 170 -31.87 -14.96 23.90
C GLY A 170 -31.93 -16.48 24.06
N LEU A 171 -33.04 -17.14 23.62
CA LEU A 171 -33.18 -18.59 23.63
C LEU A 171 -32.79 -19.21 22.29
N THR A 172 -32.34 -20.45 22.33
CA THR A 172 -32.17 -21.31 21.16
C THR A 172 -33.51 -21.89 20.69
N THR A 173 -33.61 -22.39 19.49
CA THR A 173 -34.82 -23.06 18.96
C THR A 173 -35.22 -24.24 19.86
N ARG A 174 -34.25 -24.97 20.42
CA ARG A 174 -34.44 -26.07 21.35
C ARG A 174 -35.11 -25.61 22.66
N GLU A 175 -34.63 -24.52 23.23
CA GLU A 175 -35.18 -23.94 24.46
C GLU A 175 -36.59 -23.38 24.22
N VAL A 176 -36.83 -22.70 23.10
CA VAL A 176 -38.15 -22.20 22.71
C VAL A 176 -39.14 -23.35 22.58
N ARG A 177 -38.73 -24.46 21.94
CA ARG A 177 -39.55 -25.66 21.83
C ARG A 177 -39.98 -26.18 23.21
N GLN A 178 -39.04 -26.25 24.18
CA GLN A 178 -39.33 -26.70 25.54
C GLN A 178 -40.31 -25.77 26.27
N VAL A 179 -40.12 -24.45 26.13
CA VAL A 179 -40.97 -23.44 26.76
C VAL A 179 -42.40 -23.50 26.17
N LEU A 180 -42.52 -23.59 24.85
CA LEU A 180 -43.81 -23.71 24.18
C LEU A 180 -44.53 -25.01 24.57
N ALA A 181 -43.82 -26.15 24.50
CA ALA A 181 -44.41 -27.45 24.89
C ALA A 181 -44.96 -27.43 26.32
N LYS A 182 -44.17 -26.87 27.28
CA LYS A 182 -44.61 -26.76 28.67
C LYS A 182 -45.86 -25.89 28.84
N ARG A 183 -46.00 -24.79 28.09
CA ARG A 183 -47.14 -23.89 28.17
C ARG A 183 -48.39 -24.50 27.54
N MET A 184 -48.22 -25.20 26.41
CA MET A 184 -49.30 -25.82 25.68
C MET A 184 -49.81 -27.11 26.33
N ALA A 185 -49.01 -27.79 27.14
CA ALA A 185 -49.37 -29.01 27.85
C ALA A 185 -50.58 -28.83 28.79
N ASN A 186 -50.95 -27.60 29.14
CA ASN A 186 -52.16 -27.31 29.93
C ASN A 186 -53.45 -27.41 29.10
N VAL A 187 -53.35 -27.43 27.77
CA VAL A 187 -54.51 -27.40 26.85
C VAL A 187 -54.52 -28.59 25.89
N ILE A 188 -53.32 -29.06 25.50
CA ILE A 188 -53.13 -30.12 24.53
C ILE A 188 -52.38 -31.27 25.18
N GLU A 189 -52.92 -32.46 25.16
CA GLU A 189 -52.26 -33.68 25.63
C GLU A 189 -51.16 -34.09 24.64
N ASN A 190 -49.98 -34.50 25.15
CA ASN A 190 -48.86 -35.01 24.34
C ASN A 190 -48.41 -34.08 23.21
N VAL A 191 -48.22 -32.78 23.47
CA VAL A 191 -47.82 -31.79 22.49
C VAL A 191 -46.46 -32.16 21.85
N GLN A 192 -46.50 -32.43 20.55
CA GLN A 192 -45.32 -32.60 19.72
C GLN A 192 -45.18 -31.37 18.83
N LEU A 193 -44.08 -30.64 19.00
CA LEU A 193 -43.85 -29.44 18.21
C LEU A 193 -42.36 -29.32 17.76
N ASP A 194 -42.17 -28.68 16.63
CA ASP A 194 -40.88 -28.32 16.11
C ASP A 194 -40.78 -26.79 15.90
N VAL A 195 -39.60 -26.22 16.14
CA VAL A 195 -39.36 -24.79 15.99
C VAL A 195 -38.19 -24.59 15.03
N ARG A 196 -38.45 -23.91 13.92
CA ARG A 196 -37.45 -23.59 12.90
C ARG A 196 -37.37 -22.11 12.70
N ILE A 197 -36.14 -21.61 12.47
CA ILE A 197 -35.91 -20.21 12.04
C ILE A 197 -36.14 -20.20 10.52
N VAL A 198 -37.00 -19.32 10.06
CA VAL A 198 -37.28 -19.14 8.63
C VAL A 198 -36.52 -17.98 8.05
N SER A 199 -36.30 -16.94 8.85
CA SER A 199 -35.53 -15.77 8.42
C SER A 199 -34.72 -15.22 9.57
N PHE A 200 -33.41 -15.19 9.34
CA PHE A 200 -32.40 -14.67 10.27
C PHE A 200 -32.24 -13.17 10.02
N ARG A 201 -32.75 -12.33 10.89
CA ARG A 201 -32.76 -10.86 10.70
C ARG A 201 -32.18 -10.07 11.87
N SER A 202 -32.11 -10.70 13.05
CA SER A 202 -31.68 -10.02 14.27
C SER A 202 -30.15 -9.80 14.32
N LYS A 203 -29.37 -10.70 13.74
CA LYS A 203 -27.91 -10.67 13.77
C LYS A 203 -27.36 -10.45 12.37
N ARG A 204 -26.45 -9.49 12.25
CA ARG A 204 -25.92 -9.09 10.94
C ARG A 204 -24.52 -8.49 11.06
N VAL A 205 -23.73 -8.65 10.00
CA VAL A 205 -22.46 -7.99 9.78
C VAL A 205 -22.53 -7.11 8.53
N TYR A 206 -21.64 -6.14 8.45
CA TYR A 206 -21.57 -5.23 7.32
C TYR A 206 -20.25 -5.44 6.59
N ILE A 207 -20.33 -5.59 5.28
CA ILE A 207 -19.13 -5.71 4.43
C ILE A 207 -19.13 -4.53 3.47
N VAL A 208 -18.02 -3.79 3.46
CA VAL A 208 -17.82 -2.60 2.63
C VAL A 208 -16.47 -2.66 1.93
N GLY A 209 -16.31 -1.87 0.89
CA GLY A 209 -15.07 -1.78 0.10
C GLY A 209 -15.04 -2.77 -1.05
N GLU A 210 -13.86 -3.29 -1.36
CA GLU A 210 -13.53 -4.05 -2.55
C GLU A 210 -13.95 -5.54 -2.45
N VAL A 211 -15.26 -5.75 -2.43
CA VAL A 211 -15.91 -7.08 -2.56
C VAL A 211 -16.93 -7.03 -3.69
N ALA A 212 -17.25 -8.17 -4.27
CA ALA A 212 -18.15 -8.23 -5.42
C ALA A 212 -19.57 -7.69 -5.11
N ARG A 213 -20.09 -7.90 -3.90
CA ARG A 213 -21.41 -7.45 -3.46
C ARG A 213 -21.32 -6.91 -2.03
N PRO A 214 -20.92 -5.64 -1.86
CA PRO A 214 -20.90 -5.01 -0.55
C PRO A 214 -22.32 -4.88 0.02
N GLY A 215 -22.43 -4.89 1.33
CA GLY A 215 -23.71 -4.73 2.00
C GLY A 215 -23.82 -5.50 3.30
N LEU A 216 -25.07 -5.68 3.70
CA LEU A 216 -25.45 -6.40 4.91
C LEU A 216 -25.44 -7.90 4.66
N GLN A 217 -24.83 -8.69 5.56
CA GLN A 217 -24.88 -10.14 5.57
C GLN A 217 -25.52 -10.63 6.88
N PRO A 218 -26.62 -11.39 6.82
CA PRO A 218 -27.21 -11.95 8.02
C PRO A 218 -26.34 -13.08 8.57
N ILE A 219 -26.21 -13.13 9.88
CA ILE A 219 -25.63 -14.29 10.57
C ILE A 219 -26.77 -15.30 10.79
N ASP A 220 -26.60 -16.50 10.27
CA ASP A 220 -27.53 -17.61 10.42
C ASP A 220 -26.99 -18.63 11.44
N ASP A 221 -27.48 -19.87 11.38
CA ASP A 221 -27.08 -21.02 12.19
C ASP A 221 -25.73 -21.63 11.75
N ILE A 222 -25.17 -21.16 10.62
CA ILE A 222 -23.85 -21.52 10.16
C ILE A 222 -22.82 -20.55 10.76
N ARG A 223 -21.66 -21.07 11.14
CA ARG A 223 -20.58 -20.25 11.69
C ARG A 223 -20.15 -19.17 10.70
N MET A 224 -20.50 -17.93 10.98
CA MET A 224 -20.09 -16.78 10.18
C MET A 224 -18.64 -16.40 10.53
N THR A 225 -17.70 -16.94 9.77
CA THR A 225 -16.30 -16.50 9.83
C THR A 225 -16.06 -15.38 8.82
N LEU A 226 -14.89 -14.74 8.90
CA LEU A 226 -14.50 -13.70 7.95
C LEU A 226 -14.51 -14.23 6.50
N VAL A 227 -13.97 -15.45 6.30
CA VAL A 227 -13.97 -16.09 4.97
C VAL A 227 -15.40 -16.36 4.49
N GLU A 228 -16.26 -16.87 5.36
CA GLU A 228 -17.66 -17.13 5.02
C GLU A 228 -18.38 -15.82 4.61
N ALA A 229 -18.18 -14.75 5.37
CA ALA A 229 -18.78 -13.47 5.08
C ALA A 229 -18.31 -12.89 3.73
N VAL A 230 -17.01 -12.97 3.46
CA VAL A 230 -16.41 -12.53 2.18
C VAL A 230 -16.96 -13.39 1.02
N ASN A 231 -17.06 -14.71 1.19
CA ASN A 231 -17.60 -15.60 0.16
C ASN A 231 -19.09 -15.30 -0.12
N ARG A 232 -19.89 -15.05 0.90
CA ARG A 232 -21.30 -14.63 0.72
C ARG A 232 -21.43 -13.28 0.02
N ALA A 233 -20.44 -12.39 0.21
CA ALA A 233 -20.35 -11.15 -0.56
C ALA A 233 -19.85 -11.34 -2.00
N GLY A 234 -19.65 -12.59 -2.44
CA GLY A 234 -19.21 -12.92 -3.80
C GLY A 234 -17.70 -12.90 -4.01
N GLY A 235 -16.93 -12.86 -2.92
CA GLY A 235 -15.46 -12.80 -2.95
C GLY A 235 -14.91 -11.38 -2.98
N ILE A 236 -13.59 -11.30 -2.95
CA ILE A 236 -12.81 -10.06 -3.00
C ILE A 236 -12.53 -9.72 -4.46
N THR A 237 -12.55 -8.44 -4.83
CA THR A 237 -12.22 -7.97 -6.18
C THR A 237 -10.70 -8.00 -6.44
N GLU A 238 -10.29 -7.91 -7.70
CA GLU A 238 -8.88 -7.84 -8.09
C GLU A 238 -8.20 -6.57 -7.56
N GLU A 239 -8.96 -5.50 -7.34
CA GLU A 239 -8.44 -4.23 -6.83
C GLU A 239 -8.31 -4.18 -5.31
N ALA A 240 -8.69 -5.24 -4.60
CA ALA A 240 -8.64 -5.30 -3.15
C ALA A 240 -7.22 -5.48 -2.59
N ASP A 241 -6.98 -4.89 -1.43
CA ASP A 241 -5.81 -5.16 -0.60
C ASP A 241 -6.09 -6.33 0.35
N HIS A 242 -5.78 -7.55 -0.08
CA HIS A 242 -6.01 -8.79 0.67
C HIS A 242 -5.26 -8.85 2.00
N GLY A 243 -4.12 -8.18 2.10
CA GLY A 243 -3.29 -8.19 3.31
C GLY A 243 -3.68 -7.12 4.34
N ASN A 244 -4.76 -6.36 4.12
CA ASN A 244 -5.11 -5.23 4.98
C ASN A 244 -6.61 -5.09 5.22
N VAL A 245 -7.30 -6.21 5.33
CA VAL A 245 -8.73 -6.20 5.66
C VAL A 245 -8.90 -5.70 7.10
N LEU A 246 -9.82 -4.76 7.29
CA LEU A 246 -10.09 -4.14 8.58
C LEU A 246 -11.38 -4.70 9.16
N LEU A 247 -11.29 -5.26 10.35
CA LEU A 247 -12.44 -5.69 11.15
C LEU A 247 -12.67 -4.70 12.28
N THR A 248 -13.79 -4.02 12.28
CA THR A 248 -14.20 -3.12 13.36
C THR A 248 -15.29 -3.79 14.19
N ARG A 249 -15.05 -3.92 15.50
CA ARG A 249 -15.97 -4.47 16.50
C ARG A 249 -15.96 -3.59 17.74
N ASN A 250 -17.11 -3.18 18.22
CA ASN A 250 -17.23 -2.34 19.43
C ASN A 250 -16.32 -1.10 19.44
N GLY A 251 -16.16 -0.44 18.28
CA GLY A 251 -15.32 0.75 18.13
C GLY A 251 -13.81 0.51 18.08
N GLN A 252 -13.36 -0.74 18.19
CA GLN A 252 -11.96 -1.12 17.97
C GLN A 252 -11.79 -1.73 16.59
N THR A 253 -10.66 -1.44 15.93
CA THR A 253 -10.35 -1.94 14.59
C THR A 253 -9.10 -2.82 14.62
N TRP A 254 -9.23 -4.01 14.09
CA TRP A 254 -8.14 -4.97 13.89
C TRP A 254 -7.85 -5.14 12.42
N ARG A 255 -6.61 -5.35 12.12
CA ARG A 255 -6.17 -5.73 10.78
C ARG A 255 -6.12 -7.24 10.68
N VAL A 256 -6.75 -7.77 9.65
CA VAL A 256 -6.75 -9.19 9.29
C VAL A 256 -6.08 -9.35 7.94
N ASP A 257 -5.16 -10.31 7.83
CA ASP A 257 -4.40 -10.60 6.63
C ASP A 257 -4.99 -11.84 5.93
N LEU A 258 -5.90 -11.63 4.97
CA LEU A 258 -6.48 -12.71 4.18
C LEU A 258 -5.47 -13.34 3.22
N GLN A 259 -4.44 -12.60 2.83
CA GLN A 259 -3.38 -13.16 2.00
C GLN A 259 -2.58 -14.21 2.77
N ALA A 260 -2.21 -13.93 4.03
CA ALA A 260 -1.55 -14.90 4.90
C ALA A 260 -2.43 -16.15 5.12
N LEU A 261 -3.74 -15.97 5.22
CA LEU A 261 -4.68 -17.08 5.35
C LEU A 261 -4.69 -17.97 4.09
N TYR A 262 -4.78 -17.38 2.90
CA TYR A 262 -4.92 -18.12 1.66
C TYR A 262 -3.62 -18.71 1.12
N GLU A 263 -2.51 -17.99 1.28
CA GLU A 263 -1.21 -18.39 0.72
C GLU A 263 -0.30 -19.07 1.74
N ASP A 264 -0.28 -18.57 2.99
CA ASP A 264 0.62 -19.11 4.03
C ASP A 264 -0.11 -20.12 4.95
N GLY A 265 -1.45 -20.30 4.78
CA GLY A 265 -2.25 -21.22 5.58
C GLY A 265 -2.46 -20.76 7.03
N ASP A 266 -2.29 -19.47 7.33
CA ASP A 266 -2.49 -18.92 8.68
C ASP A 266 -3.98 -18.85 9.04
N VAL A 267 -4.53 -19.97 9.53
CA VAL A 267 -5.93 -20.07 9.93
C VAL A 267 -6.31 -19.15 11.08
N SER A 268 -5.35 -18.58 11.80
CA SER A 268 -5.61 -17.61 12.89
C SER A 268 -6.23 -16.32 12.38
N GLN A 269 -6.12 -16.04 11.08
CA GLN A 269 -6.72 -14.90 10.42
C GLN A 269 -8.23 -15.12 10.13
N ASN A 270 -8.72 -16.35 10.16
CA ASN A 270 -10.13 -16.63 9.92
C ASN A 270 -10.96 -16.45 11.19
N VAL A 271 -11.27 -15.23 11.49
CA VAL A 271 -11.94 -14.80 12.72
C VAL A 271 -13.43 -15.09 12.66
N LEU A 272 -14.01 -15.56 13.77
CA LEU A 272 -15.46 -15.68 13.95
C LEU A 272 -16.08 -14.30 14.15
N LEU A 273 -17.09 -13.96 13.34
CA LEU A 273 -17.76 -12.67 13.34
C LEU A 273 -18.90 -12.63 14.36
N GLN A 274 -19.20 -11.42 14.82
CA GLN A 274 -20.25 -11.09 15.76
C GLN A 274 -21.22 -10.10 15.13
N THR A 275 -22.43 -10.03 15.67
CA THR A 275 -23.39 -9.04 15.24
C THR A 275 -22.86 -7.62 15.43
N GLY A 276 -23.02 -6.78 14.43
CA GLY A 276 -22.51 -5.40 14.43
C GLY A 276 -21.07 -5.24 13.95
N ASP A 277 -20.38 -6.33 13.60
CA ASP A 277 -19.05 -6.24 12.99
C ASP A 277 -19.13 -5.53 11.64
N ILE A 278 -18.12 -4.67 11.38
CA ILE A 278 -17.94 -4.02 10.11
C ILE A 278 -16.61 -4.51 9.51
N ILE A 279 -16.72 -5.11 8.34
CA ILE A 279 -15.57 -5.59 7.56
C ILE A 279 -15.35 -4.60 6.43
N ASN A 280 -14.18 -3.95 6.43
CA ASN A 280 -13.78 -3.07 5.36
C ASN A 280 -12.62 -3.69 4.59
N VAL A 281 -12.83 -3.94 3.30
CA VAL A 281 -11.81 -4.42 2.37
C VAL A 281 -11.31 -3.22 1.57
N PRO A 282 -10.16 -2.64 1.89
CA PRO A 282 -9.65 -1.46 1.20
C PRO A 282 -9.17 -1.82 -0.21
N ASP A 283 -9.08 -0.81 -1.08
CA ASP A 283 -8.45 -0.93 -2.37
C ASP A 283 -6.90 -1.00 -2.23
N ARG A 284 -6.24 -1.52 -3.26
CA ARG A 284 -4.78 -1.62 -3.34
C ARG A 284 -4.10 -0.38 -3.92
N GLN A 285 -4.82 0.68 -4.25
CA GLN A 285 -4.24 1.86 -4.92
C GLN A 285 -3.16 2.55 -4.09
N LEU A 286 -3.22 2.42 -2.76
CA LEU A 286 -2.18 2.89 -1.86
C LEU A 286 -0.95 1.97 -1.80
N ASN A 287 -1.06 0.74 -2.29
CA ASN A 287 0.02 -0.24 -2.32
C ASN A 287 0.85 -0.09 -3.59
N LYS A 288 1.54 1.03 -3.71
CA LYS A 288 2.43 1.34 -4.82
C LYS A 288 3.77 1.84 -4.32
N VAL A 289 4.79 1.60 -5.12
CA VAL A 289 6.12 2.17 -4.97
C VAL A 289 6.38 3.17 -6.08
N PHE A 290 7.25 4.12 -5.82
CA PHE A 290 7.66 5.10 -6.82
C PHE A 290 9.09 4.79 -7.23
N VAL A 291 9.35 4.64 -8.52
CA VAL A 291 10.70 4.47 -9.06
C VAL A 291 11.03 5.67 -9.92
N LEU A 292 12.01 6.43 -9.48
CA LEU A 292 12.34 7.74 -10.03
C LEU A 292 13.84 7.84 -10.35
N GLY A 293 14.23 8.89 -11.05
CA GLY A 293 15.60 9.14 -11.46
C GLY A 293 15.95 8.48 -12.79
N GLU A 294 17.19 8.00 -12.91
CA GLU A 294 17.73 7.48 -14.17
C GLU A 294 17.38 5.99 -14.40
N VAL A 295 16.11 5.69 -14.41
CA VAL A 295 15.55 4.41 -14.87
C VAL A 295 14.96 4.60 -16.27
N ARG A 296 14.67 3.49 -16.96
CA ARG A 296 14.14 3.56 -18.33
C ARG A 296 12.72 4.14 -18.36
N ASN A 297 11.88 3.71 -17.43
CA ASN A 297 10.47 4.11 -17.32
C ASN A 297 10.18 4.58 -15.88
N PRO A 298 10.51 5.86 -15.52
CA PRO A 298 10.20 6.35 -14.18
C PRO A 298 8.68 6.46 -14.00
N GLY A 299 8.20 6.09 -12.80
CA GLY A 299 6.77 6.12 -12.53
C GLY A 299 6.38 5.54 -11.18
N SER A 300 5.08 5.32 -11.02
CA SER A 300 4.52 4.60 -9.88
C SER A 300 4.10 3.21 -10.31
N PHE A 301 4.52 2.19 -9.56
CA PHE A 301 4.26 0.78 -9.84
C PHE A 301 3.43 0.19 -8.71
N MET A 302 2.35 -0.50 -9.07
CA MET A 302 1.51 -1.20 -8.10
C MET A 302 2.27 -2.41 -7.54
N MET A 303 2.25 -2.56 -6.23
CA MET A 303 2.86 -3.72 -5.60
C MET A 303 2.03 -4.97 -5.85
N ASN A 304 2.68 -6.05 -6.29
CA ASN A 304 2.01 -7.33 -6.39
C ASN A 304 1.82 -7.90 -4.98
N LYS A 305 0.55 -8.02 -4.57
CA LYS A 305 0.16 -8.58 -3.26
C LYS A 305 0.97 -8.00 -2.07
N ARG A 306 1.30 -6.71 -2.12
CA ARG A 306 2.16 -6.00 -1.15
C ARG A 306 3.56 -6.60 -0.97
N ARG A 307 3.99 -7.45 -1.86
CA ARG A 307 5.30 -8.10 -1.85
C ARG A 307 6.02 -7.71 -3.12
N THR A 308 6.72 -6.61 -3.10
CA THR A 308 7.57 -6.18 -4.20
C THR A 308 8.96 -5.96 -3.66
N THR A 309 9.94 -6.59 -4.27
CA THR A 309 11.35 -6.42 -3.94
C THR A 309 11.93 -5.22 -4.67
N LEU A 310 13.08 -4.74 -4.22
CA LEU A 310 13.78 -3.67 -4.92
C LEU A 310 14.17 -4.09 -6.34
N ALA A 311 14.54 -5.37 -6.55
CA ALA A 311 14.88 -5.90 -7.87
C ALA A 311 13.66 -5.92 -8.81
N GLU A 312 12.49 -6.37 -8.31
CA GLU A 312 11.24 -6.34 -9.08
C GLU A 312 10.86 -4.92 -9.48
N ALA A 313 10.87 -3.98 -8.53
CA ALA A 313 10.52 -2.58 -8.80
C ALA A 313 11.46 -1.94 -9.83
N LEU A 314 12.75 -2.21 -9.76
CA LEU A 314 13.72 -1.75 -10.77
C LEU A 314 13.46 -2.42 -12.13
N SER A 315 13.09 -3.70 -12.15
CA SER A 315 12.79 -4.43 -13.39
C SER A 315 11.52 -3.92 -14.05
N ASP A 316 10.46 -3.65 -13.28
CA ASP A 316 9.21 -3.07 -13.75
C ASP A 316 9.43 -1.67 -14.35
N ALA A 317 10.36 -0.89 -13.77
CA ALA A 317 10.80 0.39 -14.32
C ALA A 317 11.73 0.24 -15.56
N GLY A 318 11.93 -0.97 -16.08
CA GLY A 318 12.81 -1.26 -17.21
C GLY A 318 14.29 -1.21 -16.85
N PHE A 319 14.61 -1.36 -15.58
CA PHE A 319 15.95 -1.30 -14.99
C PHE A 319 16.60 0.08 -15.09
N VAL A 320 17.83 0.19 -14.60
CA VAL A 320 18.60 1.44 -14.67
C VAL A 320 18.98 1.80 -16.11
N ASN A 321 18.96 3.07 -16.46
CA ASN A 321 19.40 3.52 -17.76
C ASN A 321 20.94 3.40 -17.86
N GLN A 322 21.43 2.47 -18.68
CA GLN A 322 22.87 2.15 -18.78
C GLN A 322 23.74 3.31 -19.25
N THR A 323 23.15 4.30 -19.92
CA THR A 323 23.90 5.43 -20.49
C THR A 323 23.95 6.65 -19.58
N THR A 324 22.96 6.81 -18.71
CA THR A 324 22.78 8.02 -17.92
C THR A 324 22.80 7.80 -16.41
N SER A 325 22.53 6.58 -15.94
CA SER A 325 22.51 6.25 -14.52
C SER A 325 23.90 5.96 -13.97
N ASP A 326 24.03 6.13 -12.66
CA ASP A 326 25.13 5.57 -11.88
C ASP A 326 24.58 4.47 -10.96
N PRO A 327 24.72 3.19 -11.35
CA PRO A 327 24.19 2.07 -10.58
C PRO A 327 24.79 1.94 -9.16
N ALA A 328 25.90 2.63 -8.88
CA ALA A 328 26.43 2.69 -7.52
C ALA A 328 25.50 3.39 -6.54
N TRP A 329 24.55 4.17 -7.02
CA TRP A 329 23.75 5.06 -6.19
C TRP A 329 22.25 4.82 -6.42
N VAL A 330 21.77 3.72 -5.87
CA VAL A 330 20.34 3.39 -5.77
C VAL A 330 19.90 3.62 -4.34
N TYR A 331 18.94 4.51 -4.14
CA TYR A 331 18.41 4.87 -2.84
C TYR A 331 16.97 4.38 -2.69
N VAL A 332 16.63 3.95 -1.48
CA VAL A 332 15.24 3.71 -1.09
C VAL A 332 14.91 4.63 0.07
N MET A 333 14.00 5.55 -0.16
CA MET A 333 13.47 6.47 0.83
C MET A 333 12.16 5.94 1.36
N ARG A 334 12.09 5.74 2.66
CA ARG A 334 10.93 5.21 3.39
C ARG A 334 10.49 6.21 4.45
N SER A 335 9.21 6.50 4.49
CA SER A 335 8.62 7.30 5.56
C SER A 335 7.51 6.51 6.23
N ASP A 336 7.67 6.20 7.52
CA ASP A 336 6.66 5.51 8.32
C ASP A 336 6.41 6.31 9.60
N ASN A 337 5.18 6.80 9.78
CA ASN A 337 4.69 7.49 10.99
C ASN A 337 5.60 8.62 11.50
N GLY A 338 6.07 9.48 10.58
CA GLY A 338 6.94 10.61 10.92
C GLY A 338 8.42 10.25 11.04
N THR A 339 8.79 8.98 10.93
CA THR A 339 10.19 8.55 10.87
C THR A 339 10.58 8.32 9.41
N SER A 340 11.65 8.99 8.97
CA SER A 340 12.21 8.78 7.64
C SER A 340 13.44 7.90 7.70
N GLU A 341 13.53 6.93 6.81
CA GLU A 341 14.69 6.06 6.65
C GLU A 341 15.21 6.16 5.22
N LEU A 342 16.52 6.15 5.08
CA LEU A 342 17.20 6.17 3.79
C LEU A 342 18.10 4.96 3.67
N PHE A 343 17.86 4.14 2.66
CA PHE A 343 18.67 2.98 2.35
C PHE A 343 19.44 3.20 1.06
N HIS A 344 20.64 2.66 0.98
CA HIS A 344 21.52 2.78 -0.17
C HIS A 344 21.98 1.41 -0.64
N LEU A 345 21.83 1.13 -1.94
CA LEU A 345 22.35 -0.04 -2.62
C LEU A 345 23.39 0.39 -3.65
N ASN A 346 24.58 -0.21 -3.60
CA ASN A 346 25.56 -0.12 -4.68
C ASN A 346 25.31 -1.30 -5.66
N ALA A 347 24.58 -1.03 -6.73
CA ALA A 347 24.19 -2.04 -7.72
C ALA A 347 25.16 -2.14 -8.92
N ARG A 348 26.44 -1.77 -8.75
CA ARG A 348 27.46 -1.92 -9.83
C ARG A 348 27.79 -3.37 -10.11
N SER A 349 27.74 -4.22 -9.10
CA SER A 349 28.06 -5.63 -9.23
C SER A 349 26.79 -6.50 -9.28
N PRO A 350 26.78 -7.58 -10.05
CA PRO A 350 25.61 -8.45 -10.17
C PRO A 350 25.15 -9.10 -8.86
N ASP A 351 26.08 -9.31 -7.91
CA ASP A 351 25.78 -9.85 -6.58
C ASP A 351 24.90 -8.88 -5.74
N ALA A 352 25.00 -7.59 -5.97
CA ALA A 352 24.13 -6.62 -5.34
C ALA A 352 22.65 -6.80 -5.75
N LEU A 353 22.38 -7.37 -6.92
CA LEU A 353 21.02 -7.69 -7.35
C LEU A 353 20.39 -8.81 -6.49
N LEU A 354 21.21 -9.72 -5.93
CA LEU A 354 20.72 -10.69 -4.96
C LEU A 354 20.29 -10.04 -3.64
N LEU A 355 20.96 -8.94 -3.25
CA LEU A 355 20.53 -8.14 -2.11
C LEU A 355 19.23 -7.37 -2.44
N ALA A 356 19.15 -6.81 -3.64
CA ALA A 356 17.94 -6.14 -4.12
C ALA A 356 16.73 -7.08 -4.16
N GLU A 357 16.92 -8.34 -4.57
CA GLU A 357 15.87 -9.36 -4.60
C GLU A 357 15.34 -9.70 -3.20
N ARG A 358 16.20 -9.65 -2.21
CA ARG A 358 15.83 -9.92 -0.81
C ARG A 358 15.34 -8.69 -0.05
N PHE A 359 15.59 -7.50 -0.56
CA PHE A 359 15.15 -6.26 0.08
C PHE A 359 13.68 -5.98 -0.25
N ALA A 360 12.80 -6.18 0.73
CA ALA A 360 11.38 -5.94 0.58
C ALA A 360 11.05 -4.44 0.66
N LEU A 361 10.39 -3.94 -0.36
CA LEU A 361 9.80 -2.60 -0.36
C LEU A 361 8.51 -2.57 0.46
N LEU A 362 8.20 -1.42 1.02
CA LEU A 362 6.93 -1.14 1.67
C LEU A 362 6.09 -0.21 0.79
N PRO A 363 4.76 -0.21 0.97
CA PRO A 363 3.89 0.73 0.28
C PRO A 363 4.37 2.17 0.47
N ARG A 364 4.41 2.93 -0.64
CA ARG A 364 4.85 4.32 -0.73
C ARG A 364 6.36 4.55 -0.59
N ASP A 365 7.18 3.49 -0.59
CA ASP A 365 8.64 3.67 -0.73
C ASP A 365 8.95 4.37 -2.06
N VAL A 366 9.96 5.23 -2.02
CA VAL A 366 10.49 5.92 -3.18
C VAL A 366 11.88 5.36 -3.49
N VAL A 367 11.99 4.67 -4.62
CA VAL A 367 13.27 4.19 -5.16
C VAL A 367 13.80 5.28 -6.09
N TYR A 368 15.02 5.73 -5.86
CA TYR A 368 15.67 6.76 -6.66
C TYR A 368 17.01 6.26 -7.17
N VAL A 369 17.21 6.32 -8.49
CA VAL A 369 18.46 5.99 -9.16
C VAL A 369 19.15 7.26 -9.59
N ASP A 370 20.38 7.49 -9.11
CA ASP A 370 21.10 8.74 -9.39
C ASP A 370 21.72 8.78 -10.79
N VAL A 371 21.94 9.99 -11.25
CA VAL A 371 22.51 10.29 -12.55
C VAL A 371 24.04 10.17 -12.52
N ALA A 372 24.63 9.57 -13.55
CA ALA A 372 26.07 9.53 -13.73
C ALA A 372 26.65 10.95 -13.94
N ALA A 373 27.83 11.20 -13.36
CA ALA A 373 28.51 12.49 -13.50
C ALA A 373 28.74 12.89 -14.97
N VAL A 374 29.04 11.91 -15.81
CA VAL A 374 29.22 12.09 -17.26
C VAL A 374 27.93 12.50 -17.96
N ALA A 375 26.82 11.93 -17.58
CA ALA A 375 25.52 12.28 -18.13
C ALA A 375 25.09 13.70 -17.72
N ARG A 376 25.39 14.10 -16.50
CA ARG A 376 25.22 15.49 -16.03
C ARG A 376 26.02 16.46 -16.88
N TRP A 377 27.30 16.17 -17.10
CA TRP A 377 28.14 16.97 -17.95
C TRP A 377 27.62 17.07 -19.39
N ASN A 378 27.22 15.95 -19.97
CA ASN A 378 26.66 15.95 -21.31
C ASN A 378 25.36 16.79 -21.43
N ARG A 379 24.51 16.83 -20.41
CA ARG A 379 23.34 17.73 -20.38
C ARG A 379 23.74 19.20 -20.38
N VAL A 380 24.80 19.56 -19.63
CA VAL A 380 25.35 20.94 -19.66
C VAL A 380 25.86 21.28 -21.04
N VAL A 381 26.70 20.41 -21.62
CA VAL A 381 27.28 20.61 -22.94
C VAL A 381 26.18 20.69 -24.03
N SER A 382 25.20 19.80 -24.03
CA SER A 382 24.11 19.81 -25.01
C SER A 382 23.21 21.03 -24.91
N ASN A 383 23.08 21.63 -23.72
CA ASN A 383 22.34 22.88 -23.56
C ASN A 383 23.11 24.12 -24.00
N ILE A 384 24.48 24.07 -23.98
CA ILE A 384 25.35 25.17 -24.37
C ILE A 384 25.67 25.14 -25.88
N LEU A 385 25.80 23.92 -26.47
CA LEU A 385 26.15 23.75 -27.89
C LEU A 385 25.22 24.50 -28.86
N PRO A 386 23.88 24.48 -28.72
CA PRO A 386 22.99 25.21 -29.61
C PRO A 386 23.25 26.71 -29.57
N THR A 387 23.61 27.25 -28.40
CA THR A 387 23.92 28.68 -28.22
C THR A 387 25.21 29.08 -28.93
N SER A 388 26.24 28.23 -28.91
CA SER A 388 27.50 28.47 -29.62
C SER A 388 27.32 28.35 -31.14
N GLN A 389 26.47 27.45 -31.63
CA GLN A 389 26.13 27.35 -33.05
C GLN A 389 25.34 28.56 -33.50
N MET A 390 24.38 29.07 -32.73
CA MET A 390 23.68 30.32 -33.04
C MET A 390 24.66 31.51 -33.12
N LEU A 391 25.62 31.60 -32.22
CA LEU A 391 26.67 32.66 -32.23
C LEU A 391 27.55 32.57 -33.49
N ASN A 392 27.89 31.37 -33.94
CA ASN A 392 28.63 31.17 -35.16
C ASN A 392 27.80 31.53 -36.40
N LEU A 393 26.53 31.12 -36.44
CA LEU A 393 25.62 31.48 -37.55
C LEU A 393 25.39 32.99 -37.64
N THR A 394 25.34 33.71 -36.52
CA THR A 394 25.20 35.18 -36.51
C THR A 394 26.49 35.88 -36.93
N GLY A 395 27.66 35.23 -36.77
CA GLY A 395 28.96 35.73 -37.28
C GLY A 395 29.09 35.65 -38.82
N GLU A 396 28.39 34.71 -39.46
CA GLU A 396 28.42 34.51 -40.90
C GLU A 396 27.32 35.31 -41.64
N THR A 397 26.41 35.95 -40.89
CA THR A 397 25.33 36.74 -41.49
C THR A 397 25.84 38.11 -41.93
N ARG A 398 25.15 38.66 -42.95
CA ARG A 398 25.43 39.99 -43.53
C ARG A 398 25.27 41.17 -42.54
N PHE A 399 24.70 40.90 -41.38
CA PHE A 399 24.56 41.83 -40.24
C PHE A 399 25.02 41.14 -38.94
N PRO A 400 26.33 41.05 -38.71
CA PRO A 400 26.82 40.52 -37.43
C PRO A 400 26.41 41.44 -36.28
N LEU A 401 25.82 40.89 -35.22
CA LEU A 401 25.39 41.63 -34.04
C LEU A 401 26.59 42.29 -33.33
N PHE A 402 27.79 41.84 -33.59
CA PHE A 402 29.06 42.44 -33.14
C PHE A 402 29.95 42.76 -34.32
N GLY A 403 29.63 43.86 -34.99
CA GLY A 403 30.40 44.35 -36.14
C GLY A 403 31.80 44.69 -35.75
N ALA A 404 32.82 44.08 -36.41
CA ALA A 404 34.16 44.57 -36.40
C ALA A 404 34.14 45.95 -37.13
N ARG A 405 34.37 47.02 -36.41
CA ARG A 405 34.72 48.31 -37.06
C ARG A 405 36.11 48.11 -37.69
N GLN A 406 36.14 48.30 -39.01
CA GLN A 406 37.37 48.58 -39.76
C GLN A 406 37.92 49.94 -39.34
#